data_b963922eb38d23a0ecd61c90d518e644
#
_entry.id   b963922eb38d23a0ecd61c90d518e644
#
_cell.length_a   1.000
_cell.length_b   1.000
_cell.length_c   1.000
_cell.angle_alpha   90.00
_cell.angle_beta   90.00
_cell.angle_gamma   90.00
#
_symmetry.space_group_name_H-M   'P 1'
#
loop_
_entity.id
_entity.type
_entity.pdbx_description
1 polymer ?
#
loop_
_entity_poly.entity_id
_entity_poly.type
_entity_poly.pdbx_seq_one_letter_code
_entity_poly.pdbx_strand_id
1 'polypeptide(L)'
;LTDEAGVEEGGSETGLQLLNFSTVFAKKKTTRQTKTKIMNLPDFIDNLSDTAITGYEIHMGSTIDADEKYFTISDISENGGFVNKNILGTYIHGIFENDKFVDSIISGLIKKTGKKISLNDNITDFESYKDSQYELLANLVEESLDIERIMNILNIEK
;
A
#
# COMPACT_ATOMS: atom_id res chain seq x y z
N LEU A 1 9.13 -9.83 16.49
CA LEU A 1 10.17 -9.39 15.55
C LEU A 1 11.51 -9.94 15.98
N THR A 2 12.29 -10.49 15.07
CA THR A 2 13.64 -11.01 15.35
C THR A 2 14.61 -10.52 14.29
N ASP A 3 15.73 -9.94 14.70
CA ASP A 3 16.77 -9.40 13.83
C ASP A 3 18.14 -10.07 14.11
N GLU A 4 18.22 -11.37 13.89
CA GLU A 4 19.50 -12.09 13.97
C GLU A 4 20.51 -11.65 12.91
N ALA A 5 20.01 -11.07 11.81
CA ALA A 5 20.84 -10.61 10.71
C ALA A 5 21.51 -9.25 10.98
N GLY A 6 21.12 -8.53 12.04
CA GLY A 6 21.62 -7.20 12.38
C GLY A 6 21.33 -6.16 11.30
N VAL A 7 20.13 -6.17 10.75
CA VAL A 7 19.67 -5.26 9.68
C VAL A 7 19.37 -3.89 10.27
N GLU A 8 18.74 -3.88 11.44
CA GLU A 8 18.51 -2.69 12.23
C GLU A 8 19.55 -2.67 13.39
N GLU A 9 19.19 -2.89 14.61
CA GLU A 9 20.10 -2.89 15.76
C GLU A 9 20.38 -4.29 16.31
N GLY A 10 19.78 -5.31 15.68
CA GLY A 10 19.81 -6.69 16.15
C GLY A 10 18.86 -6.97 17.32
N GLY A 11 18.74 -8.21 17.70
CA GLY A 11 17.94 -8.62 18.85
C GLY A 11 16.52 -9.07 18.50
N SER A 12 15.63 -9.02 19.49
CA SER A 12 14.25 -9.47 19.35
C SER A 12 13.31 -8.59 20.16
N GLU A 13 12.21 -8.20 19.53
CA GLU A 13 11.19 -7.34 20.13
C GLU A 13 9.79 -7.96 20.05
N THR A 14 9.01 -7.75 21.10
CA THR A 14 7.61 -8.16 21.13
C THR A 14 6.76 -7.14 20.42
N GLY A 15 5.96 -7.57 19.42
CA GLY A 15 5.00 -6.72 18.74
C GLY A 15 3.73 -6.43 19.57
N LEU A 16 2.78 -5.76 18.97
CA LEU A 16 1.50 -5.38 19.61
C LEU A 16 0.56 -6.56 19.90
N GLN A 17 0.92 -7.78 19.49
CA GLN A 17 0.14 -9.01 19.68
C GLN A 17 -1.28 -8.95 19.07
N LEU A 18 -1.48 -8.10 18.05
CA LEU A 18 -2.74 -7.99 17.33
C LEU A 18 -2.95 -9.14 16.34
N LEU A 19 -1.86 -9.68 15.82
CA LEU A 19 -1.80 -10.79 14.87
C LEU A 19 -0.83 -11.84 15.41
N ASN A 20 -1.16 -13.11 15.23
CA ASN A 20 -0.33 -14.23 15.74
C ASN A 20 0.73 -14.62 14.72
N PHE A 21 1.71 -13.75 14.50
CA PHE A 21 2.83 -14.04 13.63
C PHE A 21 4.16 -13.53 14.16
N SER A 22 5.22 -14.02 13.57
CA SER A 22 6.59 -13.57 13.82
C SER A 22 7.23 -13.09 12.53
N THR A 23 7.95 -11.98 12.59
CA THR A 23 8.74 -11.49 11.47
C THR A 23 10.21 -11.63 11.77
N VAL A 24 10.95 -12.27 10.88
CA VAL A 24 12.40 -12.42 10.94
C VAL A 24 13.02 -11.54 9.87
N PHE A 25 13.86 -10.61 10.29
CA PHE A 25 14.58 -9.73 9.37
C PHE A 25 15.64 -10.50 8.57
N ALA A 26 15.85 -10.10 7.34
CA ALA A 26 16.88 -10.64 6.47
C ALA A 26 17.61 -9.50 5.75
N LYS A 27 18.90 -9.70 5.45
CA LYS A 27 19.73 -8.68 4.77
C LYS A 27 19.25 -8.34 3.36
N LYS A 28 18.51 -9.25 2.74
CA LYS A 28 17.99 -9.04 1.40
C LYS A 28 16.67 -8.26 1.47
N LYS A 29 16.66 -7.06 0.88
CA LYS A 29 15.47 -6.25 0.70
C LYS A 29 14.66 -6.76 -0.50
N THR A 30 13.37 -6.95 -0.31
CA THR A 30 12.40 -7.12 -1.40
C THR A 30 11.90 -5.74 -1.80
N THR A 31 11.98 -5.41 -3.09
CA THR A 31 11.42 -4.17 -3.66
C THR A 31 10.90 -4.51 -5.04
N ARG A 32 9.59 -4.48 -5.23
CA ARG A 32 8.97 -4.75 -6.52
C ARG A 32 7.62 -4.05 -6.66
N GLN A 33 7.32 -3.62 -7.87
CA GLN A 33 5.97 -3.22 -8.23
C GLN A 33 5.11 -4.48 -8.37
N THR A 34 3.91 -4.44 -7.82
CA THR A 34 2.99 -5.57 -7.88
C THR A 34 1.64 -5.15 -8.41
N LYS A 35 1.02 -6.05 -9.19
CA LYS A 35 -0.37 -5.94 -9.61
C LYS A 35 -1.01 -7.29 -9.33
N THR A 36 -1.96 -7.31 -8.43
CA THR A 36 -2.46 -8.55 -7.85
C THR A 36 -3.92 -8.46 -7.47
N LYS A 37 -4.54 -9.60 -7.18
CA LYS A 37 -5.90 -9.68 -6.64
C LYS A 37 -5.83 -10.06 -5.16
N ILE A 38 -6.66 -9.43 -4.34
CA ILE A 38 -6.80 -9.81 -2.94
C ILE A 38 -7.86 -10.92 -2.86
N MET A 39 -7.48 -12.02 -2.22
CA MET A 39 -8.38 -13.14 -1.93
C MET A 39 -8.53 -13.29 -0.41
N ASN A 40 -9.57 -14.01 0.03
CA ASN A 40 -9.87 -14.24 1.46
C ASN A 40 -10.01 -12.93 2.26
N LEU A 41 -10.80 -12.02 1.72
CA LEU A 41 -11.03 -10.70 2.31
C LEU A 41 -11.64 -10.80 3.72
N PRO A 42 -11.26 -9.89 4.64
CA PRO A 42 -11.94 -9.78 5.91
C PRO A 42 -13.39 -9.31 5.73
N ASP A 43 -14.27 -9.67 6.68
CA ASP A 43 -15.70 -9.37 6.64
C ASP A 43 -16.06 -7.87 6.56
N PHE A 44 -15.10 -7.00 6.85
CA PHE A 44 -15.30 -5.56 6.76
C PHE A 44 -14.91 -4.94 5.40
N ILE A 45 -14.45 -5.75 4.46
CA ILE A 45 -14.20 -5.32 3.08
C ILE A 45 -15.28 -5.94 2.19
N ASP A 46 -16.06 -5.12 1.52
CA ASP A 46 -17.19 -5.54 0.71
C ASP A 46 -16.87 -5.39 -0.80
N ASN A 47 -17.33 -6.35 -1.61
CA ASN A 47 -17.35 -6.26 -3.08
C ASN A 47 -15.99 -6.01 -3.80
N LEU A 48 -14.88 -6.48 -3.25
CA LEU A 48 -13.56 -6.33 -3.88
C LEU A 48 -13.14 -7.55 -4.73
N SER A 49 -13.99 -8.57 -4.85
CA SER A 49 -13.67 -9.79 -5.62
C SER A 49 -13.28 -9.45 -7.05
N ASP A 50 -12.23 -10.10 -7.56
CA ASP A 50 -11.68 -9.95 -8.91
C ASP A 50 -11.08 -8.58 -9.27
N THR A 51 -11.00 -7.65 -8.34
CA THR A 51 -10.34 -6.35 -8.57
C THR A 51 -8.83 -6.49 -8.45
N ALA A 52 -8.11 -6.01 -9.46
CA ALA A 52 -6.67 -5.90 -9.38
C ALA A 52 -6.26 -4.71 -8.50
N ILE A 53 -5.36 -4.97 -7.56
CA ILE A 53 -4.73 -3.96 -6.70
C ILE A 53 -3.30 -3.75 -7.19
N THR A 54 -2.91 -2.51 -7.31
CA THR A 54 -1.53 -2.12 -7.66
C THR A 54 -0.84 -1.51 -6.45
N GLY A 55 0.47 -1.65 -6.38
CA GLY A 55 1.28 -1.07 -5.32
C GLY A 55 2.72 -1.55 -5.38
N TYR A 56 3.45 -1.31 -4.31
CA TYR A 56 4.84 -1.72 -4.18
C TYR A 56 5.00 -2.60 -2.96
N GLU A 57 5.56 -3.78 -3.14
CA GLU A 57 5.98 -4.62 -2.02
C GLU A 57 7.40 -4.23 -1.63
N ILE A 58 7.56 -3.74 -0.39
CA ILE A 58 8.84 -3.27 0.12
C ILE A 58 8.99 -3.77 1.56
N HIS A 59 9.88 -4.73 1.77
CA HIS A 59 10.19 -5.23 3.12
C HIS A 59 11.58 -5.86 3.20
N MET A 60 12.08 -6.04 4.41
CA MET A 60 13.30 -6.80 4.72
C MET A 60 12.94 -7.91 5.70
N GLY A 61 12.95 -9.15 5.22
CA GLY A 61 12.63 -10.32 6.04
C GLY A 61 11.38 -11.07 5.59
N SER A 62 10.99 -12.02 6.41
CA SER A 62 9.84 -12.89 6.18
C SER A 62 8.96 -12.94 7.41
N THR A 63 7.65 -12.93 7.19
CA THR A 63 6.67 -13.12 8.26
C THR A 63 6.10 -14.52 8.19
N ILE A 64 6.07 -15.19 9.33
CA ILE A 64 5.56 -16.55 9.52
C ILE A 64 4.33 -16.45 10.40
N ASP A 65 3.20 -16.94 9.91
CA ASP A 65 1.96 -17.04 10.68
C ASP A 65 1.92 -18.38 11.43
N ALA A 66 1.60 -18.33 12.70
CA ALA A 66 1.41 -19.54 13.50
C ALA A 66 0.05 -20.23 13.24
N ASP A 67 -0.94 -19.50 12.70
CA ASP A 67 -2.31 -19.98 12.51
C ASP A 67 -2.69 -20.19 11.02
N GLU A 68 -1.77 -19.98 10.10
CA GLU A 68 -1.98 -20.11 8.63
C GLU A 68 -3.17 -19.28 8.08
N LYS A 69 -3.52 -18.19 8.71
CA LYS A 69 -4.63 -17.30 8.31
C LYS A 69 -4.18 -16.14 7.46
N TYR A 70 -3.74 -16.44 6.25
CA TYR A 70 -3.35 -15.44 5.28
C TYR A 70 -4.54 -14.93 4.47
N PHE A 71 -4.55 -13.65 4.10
CA PHE A 71 -5.16 -13.33 2.84
C PHE A 71 -4.10 -13.50 1.74
N THR A 72 -4.43 -14.32 0.77
CA THR A 72 -3.52 -14.58 -0.33
C THR A 72 -3.64 -13.46 -1.32
N ILE A 73 -2.53 -12.81 -1.62
CA ILE A 73 -2.40 -12.00 -2.82
C ILE A 73 -1.98 -12.96 -3.92
N SER A 74 -2.87 -13.24 -4.87
CA SER A 74 -2.59 -14.21 -5.93
C SER A 74 -1.37 -13.80 -6.74
N ASP A 75 -0.53 -14.75 -7.04
CA ASP A 75 0.54 -14.83 -8.03
C ASP A 75 1.95 -14.40 -7.64
N ILE A 76 2.25 -13.73 -6.51
CA ILE A 76 3.62 -13.21 -6.37
C ILE A 76 4.28 -13.44 -5.01
N SER A 77 3.56 -13.48 -3.92
CA SER A 77 4.13 -13.88 -2.62
C SER A 77 3.12 -14.68 -1.82
N GLU A 78 3.59 -15.71 -1.18
CA GLU A 78 2.80 -16.50 -0.25
C GLU A 78 2.31 -15.67 0.94
N ASN A 79 2.82 -14.43 1.12
CA ASN A 79 2.62 -13.59 2.30
C ASN A 79 2.33 -12.12 1.96
N GLY A 80 1.35 -11.84 1.12
CA GLY A 80 1.00 -10.46 0.75
C GLY A 80 0.33 -9.66 1.86
N GLY A 81 -0.24 -10.32 2.84
CA GLY A 81 -0.86 -9.69 3.99
C GLY A 81 -1.52 -10.68 4.94
N PHE A 82 -2.01 -10.15 6.05
CA PHE A 82 -2.54 -10.91 7.17
C PHE A 82 -3.88 -10.33 7.60
N VAL A 83 -4.82 -11.20 7.92
CA VAL A 83 -6.16 -10.83 8.38
C VAL A 83 -6.50 -11.59 9.65
N ASN A 84 -6.96 -10.87 10.65
CA ASN A 84 -7.60 -11.46 11.82
C ASN A 84 -8.80 -10.61 12.21
N LYS A 85 -10.01 -11.10 11.96
CA LYS A 85 -11.28 -10.40 12.22
C LYS A 85 -11.32 -9.03 11.52
N ASN A 86 -11.10 -7.94 12.28
CA ASN A 86 -11.12 -6.56 11.80
C ASN A 86 -9.72 -5.92 11.74
N ILE A 87 -8.68 -6.75 11.76
CA ILE A 87 -7.28 -6.31 11.63
C ILE A 87 -6.77 -6.78 10.28
N LEU A 88 -6.16 -5.85 9.56
CA LEU A 88 -5.52 -6.07 8.27
C LEU A 88 -4.08 -5.55 8.35
N GLY A 89 -3.12 -6.39 7.99
CA GLY A 89 -1.72 -6.01 7.80
C GLY A 89 -1.26 -6.36 6.40
N THR A 90 -0.45 -5.52 5.76
CA THR A 90 0.08 -5.77 4.42
C THR A 90 1.45 -5.15 4.23
N TYR A 91 2.25 -5.74 3.34
CA TYR A 91 3.51 -5.19 2.84
C TYR A 91 3.34 -4.39 1.53
N ILE A 92 2.11 -4.25 1.03
CA ILE A 92 1.85 -3.47 -0.17
C ILE A 92 1.72 -2.00 0.19
N HIS A 93 2.74 -1.24 -0.16
CA HIS A 93 2.70 0.21 -0.12
C HIS A 93 1.82 0.75 -1.25
N GLY A 94 1.10 1.84 -1.00
CA GLY A 94 0.19 2.42 -1.97
C GLY A 94 -1.14 1.66 -2.13
N ILE A 95 -1.47 0.70 -1.25
CA ILE A 95 -2.73 -0.04 -1.33
C ILE A 95 -3.96 0.88 -1.28
N PHE A 96 -3.88 1.97 -0.53
CA PHE A 96 -4.95 2.99 -0.42
C PHE A 96 -4.99 3.97 -1.60
N GLU A 97 -4.07 3.87 -2.56
CA GLU A 97 -4.13 4.58 -3.83
C GLU A 97 -5.09 3.90 -4.84
N ASN A 98 -5.60 2.73 -4.48
CA ASN A 98 -6.58 1.99 -5.28
C ASN A 98 -8.00 2.34 -4.81
N ASP A 99 -8.70 3.18 -5.56
CA ASP A 99 -10.03 3.69 -5.20
C ASP A 99 -11.01 2.57 -4.86
N LYS A 100 -11.05 1.51 -5.66
CA LYS A 100 -11.93 0.36 -5.41
C LYS A 100 -11.62 -0.35 -4.08
N PHE A 101 -10.37 -0.34 -3.64
CA PHE A 101 -10.00 -0.90 -2.33
C PHE A 101 -10.53 0.01 -1.21
N VAL A 102 -10.36 1.31 -1.35
CA VAL A 102 -10.86 2.31 -0.40
C VAL A 102 -12.38 2.26 -0.32
N ASP A 103 -13.07 2.26 -1.46
CA ASP A 103 -14.53 2.18 -1.55
C ASP A 103 -15.07 0.91 -0.89
N SER A 104 -14.39 -0.21 -1.08
CA SER A 104 -14.77 -1.49 -0.48
C SER A 104 -14.65 -1.48 1.04
N ILE A 105 -13.61 -0.87 1.59
CA ILE A 105 -13.45 -0.70 3.04
C ILE A 105 -14.53 0.22 3.58
N ILE A 106 -14.74 1.38 2.96
CA ILE A 106 -15.73 2.37 3.40
C ILE A 106 -17.14 1.75 3.35
N SER A 107 -17.49 1.09 2.26
CA SER A 107 -18.79 0.42 2.09
C SER A 107 -19.02 -0.65 3.14
N GLY A 108 -18.00 -1.48 3.40
CA GLY A 108 -18.07 -2.51 4.43
C GLY A 108 -18.22 -1.94 5.84
N LEU A 109 -17.52 -0.84 6.16
CA LEU A 109 -17.65 -0.15 7.44
C LEU A 109 -19.02 0.52 7.61
N ILE A 110 -19.57 1.15 6.57
CA ILE A 110 -20.92 1.71 6.56
C ILE A 110 -21.95 0.61 6.85
N LYS A 111 -21.86 -0.51 6.14
CA LYS A 111 -22.74 -1.66 6.31
C LYS A 111 -22.67 -2.22 7.75
N LYS A 112 -21.45 -2.37 8.27
CA LYS A 112 -21.22 -2.90 9.62
C LYS A 112 -21.70 -1.97 10.73
N THR A 113 -21.56 -0.66 10.56
CA THR A 113 -21.90 0.33 11.60
C THR A 113 -23.31 0.88 11.49
N GLY A 114 -23.98 0.66 10.35
CA GLY A 114 -25.30 1.23 10.05
C GLY A 114 -25.29 2.76 9.91
N LYS A 115 -24.13 3.40 9.89
CA LYS A 115 -24.02 4.85 9.73
C LYS A 115 -24.29 5.24 8.29
N LYS A 116 -25.11 6.29 8.10
CA LYS A 116 -25.26 6.93 6.79
C LYS A 116 -24.15 7.95 6.63
N ILE A 117 -23.23 7.70 5.71
CA ILE A 117 -22.21 8.67 5.31
C ILE A 117 -22.66 9.17 3.93
N SER A 118 -22.86 10.49 3.81
CA SER A 118 -23.00 11.13 2.51
C SER A 118 -21.58 11.24 1.94
N LEU A 119 -21.25 10.44 0.97
CA LEU A 119 -20.04 10.62 0.18
C LEU A 119 -20.28 11.84 -0.71
N ASN A 120 -19.37 12.80 -0.71
CA ASN A 120 -19.43 13.93 -1.65
C ASN A 120 -19.21 13.38 -3.06
N ASP A 121 -20.10 13.66 -3.98
CA ASP A 121 -20.02 13.25 -5.38
C ASP A 121 -18.80 13.86 -6.15
N ASN A 122 -18.03 14.72 -5.49
CA ASN A 122 -16.84 15.38 -6.02
C ASN A 122 -15.52 14.70 -5.61
N ILE A 123 -15.54 13.42 -5.27
CA ILE A 123 -14.29 12.69 -5.00
C ILE A 123 -13.63 12.41 -6.35
N THR A 124 -12.61 13.20 -6.66
CA THR A 124 -11.67 12.91 -7.73
C THR A 124 -10.91 11.64 -7.35
N ASP A 125 -10.76 10.69 -8.28
CA ASP A 125 -9.92 9.51 -8.04
C ASP A 125 -8.48 9.94 -7.68
N PHE A 126 -7.78 9.06 -6.96
CA PHE A 126 -6.45 9.39 -6.42
C PHE A 126 -5.44 9.71 -7.53
N GLU A 127 -5.52 9.04 -8.68
CA GLU A 127 -4.60 9.25 -9.81
C GLU A 127 -4.80 10.63 -10.42
N SER A 128 -6.04 11.01 -10.71
CA SER A 128 -6.37 12.36 -11.21
C SER A 128 -6.00 13.46 -10.20
N TYR A 129 -6.19 13.23 -8.90
CA TYR A 129 -5.73 14.16 -7.87
C TYR A 129 -4.21 14.31 -7.90
N LYS A 130 -3.47 13.23 -7.95
CA LYS A 130 -2.00 13.23 -8.01
C LYS A 130 -1.48 13.96 -9.25
N ASP A 131 -2.06 13.71 -10.40
CA ASP A 131 -1.72 14.39 -11.64
C ASP A 131 -1.95 15.90 -11.54
N SER A 132 -3.07 16.33 -10.96
CA SER A 132 -3.32 17.74 -10.72
C SER A 132 -2.27 18.41 -9.81
N GLN A 133 -1.73 17.67 -8.83
CA GLN A 133 -0.66 18.18 -7.96
C GLN A 133 0.67 18.27 -8.72
N TYR A 134 0.95 17.35 -9.64
CA TYR A 134 2.14 17.43 -10.50
C TYR A 134 2.07 18.63 -11.45
N GLU A 135 0.90 18.92 -12.05
CA GLU A 135 0.69 20.12 -12.87
C GLU A 135 0.91 21.40 -12.06
N LEU A 136 0.39 21.47 -10.83
CA LEU A 136 0.65 22.62 -9.95
C LEU A 136 2.14 22.80 -9.65
N LEU A 137 2.86 21.70 -9.38
CA LEU A 137 4.29 21.73 -9.15
C LEU A 137 5.05 22.14 -10.39
N ALA A 138 4.70 21.63 -11.56
CA ALA A 138 5.33 21.98 -12.83
C ALA A 138 5.19 23.49 -13.13
N ASN A 139 3.98 24.04 -12.98
CA ASN A 139 3.72 25.46 -13.14
C ASN A 139 4.57 26.31 -12.17
N LEU A 140 4.65 25.91 -10.89
CA LEU A 140 5.47 26.61 -9.91
C LEU A 140 6.98 26.61 -10.28
N VAL A 141 7.46 25.49 -10.81
CA VAL A 141 8.85 25.36 -11.28
C VAL A 141 9.10 26.26 -12.48
N GLU A 142 8.18 26.27 -13.47
CA GLU A 142 8.28 27.13 -14.65
C GLU A 142 8.25 28.62 -14.29
N GLU A 143 7.42 29.02 -13.33
CA GLU A 143 7.33 30.41 -12.87
C GLU A 143 8.54 30.85 -12.05
N SER A 144 9.21 29.89 -11.36
CA SER A 144 10.29 30.18 -10.41
C SER A 144 11.67 30.07 -11.01
N LEU A 145 11.84 29.32 -12.10
CA LEU A 145 13.13 29.02 -12.70
C LEU A 145 13.20 29.44 -14.17
N ASP A 146 14.36 29.89 -14.60
CA ASP A 146 14.66 30.13 -16.03
C ASP A 146 14.92 28.76 -16.72
N ILE A 147 13.85 28.08 -17.07
CA ILE A 147 13.89 26.74 -17.67
C ILE A 147 14.68 26.75 -18.99
N GLU A 148 14.51 27.78 -19.82
CA GLU A 148 15.23 27.91 -21.09
C GLU A 148 16.74 27.96 -20.86
N ARG A 149 17.20 28.71 -19.87
CA ARG A 149 18.62 28.79 -19.51
C ARG A 149 19.13 27.46 -18.99
N ILE A 150 18.36 26.74 -18.18
CA ILE A 150 18.71 25.42 -17.67
C ILE A 150 18.88 24.42 -18.82
N MET A 151 17.91 24.36 -19.75
CA MET A 151 17.96 23.47 -20.91
C MET A 151 19.18 23.75 -21.79
N ASN A 152 19.48 25.03 -22.02
CA ASN A 152 20.66 25.44 -22.79
C ASN A 152 21.98 24.99 -22.13
N ILE A 153 22.08 25.09 -20.78
CA ILE A 153 23.27 24.62 -20.04
C ILE A 153 23.43 23.11 -20.16
N LEU A 154 22.32 22.37 -20.15
CA LEU A 154 22.29 20.92 -20.24
C LEU A 154 22.43 20.38 -21.67
N ASN A 155 22.45 21.24 -22.70
CA ASN A 155 22.40 20.89 -24.12
C ASN A 155 21.24 19.95 -24.48
N ILE A 156 20.08 20.16 -23.87
CA ILE A 156 18.86 19.42 -24.15
C ILE A 156 18.00 20.26 -25.08
N GLU A 157 17.77 19.75 -26.29
CA GLU A 157 16.81 20.36 -27.24
C GLU A 157 15.39 20.09 -26.77
N LYS A 158 14.50 21.05 -27.05
CA LYS A 158 13.10 21.02 -26.63
C LYS A 158 12.26 20.13 -27.53
#